data_c67b6279fd2d157c4c95ae2bb299637f
#
_entry.id   c67b6279fd2d157c4c95ae2bb299637f
#
_cell.length_a   1.000
_cell.length_b   1.000
_cell.length_c   1.000
_cell.angle_alpha   90.00
_cell.angle_beta   90.00
_cell.angle_gamma   90.00
#
_symmetry.space_group_name_H-M   'P 1'
#
loop_
_entity.id
_entity.type
_entity.pdbx_description
1 polymer ?
#
loop_
_entity_poly.entity_id
_entity_poly.type
_entity_poly.pdbx_seq_one_letter_code
_entity_poly.pdbx_strand_id
1 'polypeptide(L)'
;PVANPETIEGLVGMALMMRHPKQKESLVALSVINDNNTSETKELIGKRNLERTAMIAAAADASVKTVLRYDLNIAQGIIHTQKEYAVTDIVIGLHRKTNLMDSFFGTMTENLLKGTNRQIMIAKLLMPVNTLRRIVVAVPDKAEYEKGFLKWMTQLCRMGKQLGCRVHFFATEDT
;
A
#
# COMPACT_ATOMS: atom_id res chain seq x y z
N PRO A 1 0.26 -1.94 5.49
CA PRO A 1 0.09 -1.52 6.89
C PRO A 1 -1.23 -0.79 7.12
N VAL A 2 -1.93 -1.09 8.22
CA VAL A 2 -3.30 -0.59 8.53
C VAL A 2 -3.31 0.13 9.88
N ALA A 3 -2.69 1.30 9.95
CA ALA A 3 -2.60 2.09 11.17
C ALA A 3 -3.80 3.02 11.41
N ASN A 4 -4.39 3.58 10.34
CA ASN A 4 -5.48 4.54 10.42
C ASN A 4 -6.79 3.93 9.91
N PRO A 5 -7.85 3.84 10.76
CA PRO A 5 -9.13 3.26 10.38
C PRO A 5 -9.82 3.95 9.19
N GLU A 6 -9.57 5.25 8.98
CA GLU A 6 -10.17 6.01 7.85
C GLU A 6 -9.63 5.58 6.48
N THR A 7 -8.43 5.00 6.43
CA THR A 7 -7.77 4.61 5.18
C THR A 7 -7.91 3.13 4.85
N ILE A 8 -8.39 2.30 5.77
CA ILE A 8 -8.40 0.83 5.63
C ILE A 8 -9.17 0.39 4.39
N GLU A 9 -10.40 0.86 4.21
CA GLU A 9 -11.25 0.45 3.09
C GLU A 9 -10.60 0.77 1.74
N GLY A 10 -10.10 1.98 1.58
CA GLY A 10 -9.41 2.39 0.37
C GLY A 10 -8.12 1.61 0.13
N LEU A 11 -7.35 1.31 1.19
CA LEU A 11 -6.12 0.50 1.08
C LEU A 11 -6.40 -0.95 0.69
N VAL A 12 -7.43 -1.56 1.24
CA VAL A 12 -7.86 -2.91 0.85
C VAL A 12 -8.30 -2.91 -0.62
N GLY A 13 -9.14 -1.96 -1.02
CA GLY A 13 -9.56 -1.81 -2.42
C GLY A 13 -8.38 -1.65 -3.37
N MET A 14 -7.42 -0.78 -3.03
CA MET A 14 -6.20 -0.58 -3.81
C MET A 14 -5.36 -1.86 -3.90
N ALA A 15 -5.12 -2.54 -2.79
CA ALA A 15 -4.35 -3.78 -2.74
C ALA A 15 -4.99 -4.90 -3.59
N LEU A 16 -6.33 -5.00 -3.56
CA LEU A 16 -7.06 -5.97 -4.38
C LEU A 16 -6.93 -5.66 -5.87
N MET A 17 -7.01 -4.39 -6.28
CA MET A 17 -6.85 -3.97 -7.68
C MET A 17 -5.44 -4.18 -8.22
N MET A 18 -4.43 -4.04 -7.36
CA MET A 18 -3.04 -4.30 -7.74
C MET A 18 -2.73 -5.79 -7.89
N ARG A 19 -3.46 -6.64 -7.19
CA ARG A 19 -3.25 -8.09 -7.18
C ARG A 19 -3.46 -8.69 -8.58
N HIS A 20 -2.61 -9.64 -8.93
CA HIS A 20 -2.82 -10.39 -10.17
C HIS A 20 -4.04 -11.33 -10.01
N PRO A 21 -5.01 -11.39 -10.94
CA PRO A 21 -6.22 -12.21 -10.82
C PRO A 21 -5.96 -13.70 -10.58
N LYS A 22 -4.84 -14.22 -11.11
CA LYS A 22 -4.42 -15.61 -10.93
C LYS A 22 -3.65 -15.87 -9.63
N GLN A 23 -3.34 -14.82 -8.86
CA GLN A 23 -2.59 -14.93 -7.62
C GLN A 23 -3.51 -15.35 -6.49
N LYS A 24 -3.29 -16.56 -5.97
CA LYS A 24 -4.10 -17.16 -4.90
C LYS A 24 -3.62 -16.80 -3.48
N GLU A 25 -2.42 -16.19 -3.39
CA GLU A 25 -1.84 -15.84 -2.10
C GLU A 25 -2.67 -14.78 -1.39
N SER A 26 -2.81 -14.91 -0.09
CA SER A 26 -3.55 -13.98 0.76
C SER A 26 -2.86 -12.62 0.79
N LEU A 27 -3.65 -11.56 0.91
CA LEU A 27 -3.12 -10.26 1.30
C LEU A 27 -2.58 -10.35 2.75
N VAL A 28 -1.57 -9.54 3.06
CA VAL A 28 -1.06 -9.40 4.42
C VAL A 28 -1.45 -8.03 4.95
N ALA A 29 -2.31 -8.00 5.96
CA ALA A 29 -2.65 -6.79 6.71
C ALA A 29 -1.74 -6.72 7.94
N LEU A 30 -1.02 -5.61 8.09
CA LEU A 30 -0.03 -5.43 9.14
C LEU A 30 -0.39 -4.24 10.03
N SER A 31 -0.39 -4.45 11.33
CA SER A 31 -0.33 -3.39 12.34
C SER A 31 0.99 -3.50 13.11
N VAL A 32 1.79 -2.44 13.10
CA VAL A 32 3.06 -2.40 13.84
C VAL A 32 2.89 -1.58 15.10
N ILE A 33 3.26 -2.16 16.22
CA ILE A 33 3.33 -1.49 17.52
C ILE A 33 4.81 -1.20 17.81
N ASN A 34 5.11 0.05 18.13
CA ASN A 34 6.48 0.43 18.50
C ASN A 34 6.75 -0.02 19.94
N ASP A 35 7.79 -0.85 20.14
CA ASP A 35 8.17 -1.41 21.44
C ASP A 35 8.47 -0.33 22.49
N ASN A 36 9.09 0.78 22.06
CA ASN A 36 9.45 1.87 22.96
C ASN A 36 8.25 2.72 23.41
N ASN A 37 7.09 2.53 22.80
CA ASN A 37 5.88 3.32 23.07
C ASN A 37 4.63 2.43 23.01
N THR A 38 4.72 1.25 23.59
CA THR A 38 3.61 0.31 23.69
C THR A 38 2.60 0.78 24.76
N SER A 39 1.32 0.65 24.44
CA SER A 39 0.22 0.79 25.38
C SER A 39 -0.91 -0.15 25.01
N GLU A 40 -1.68 -0.62 26.00
CA GLU A 40 -2.86 -1.47 25.75
C GLU A 40 -3.83 -0.85 24.76
N THR A 41 -3.99 0.48 24.81
CA THR A 41 -4.83 1.22 23.86
C THR A 41 -4.36 1.10 22.42
N LYS A 42 -3.04 1.22 22.18
CA LYS A 42 -2.47 1.08 20.82
C LYS A 42 -2.62 -0.34 20.29
N GLU A 43 -2.40 -1.31 21.14
CA GLU A 43 -2.59 -2.73 20.81
C GLU A 43 -4.05 -3.02 20.46
N LEU A 44 -4.99 -2.53 21.25
CA LEU A 44 -6.43 -2.69 21.00
C LEU A 44 -6.84 -2.04 19.67
N ILE A 45 -6.34 -0.82 19.39
CA ILE A 45 -6.57 -0.14 18.11
C ILE A 45 -6.01 -0.96 16.95
N GLY A 46 -4.78 -1.47 17.09
CA GLY A 46 -4.14 -2.32 16.09
C GLY A 46 -4.96 -3.58 15.79
N LYS A 47 -5.42 -4.30 16.81
CA LYS A 47 -6.29 -5.47 16.67
C LYS A 47 -7.61 -5.13 15.96
N ARG A 48 -8.29 -4.07 16.38
CA ARG A 48 -9.55 -3.62 15.74
C ARG A 48 -9.35 -3.26 14.26
N ASN A 49 -8.25 -2.59 13.92
CA ASN A 49 -7.94 -2.27 12.53
C ASN A 49 -7.71 -3.53 11.68
N LEU A 50 -7.04 -4.53 12.23
CA LEU A 50 -6.83 -5.82 11.57
C LEU A 50 -8.14 -6.58 11.39
N GLU A 51 -8.99 -6.66 12.40
CA GLU A 51 -10.32 -7.27 12.32
C GLU A 51 -11.19 -6.59 11.27
N ARG A 52 -11.23 -5.24 11.27
CA ARG A 52 -11.94 -4.46 10.26
C ARG A 52 -11.41 -4.74 8.85
N THR A 53 -10.09 -4.85 8.69
CA THR A 53 -9.46 -5.19 7.42
C THR A 53 -9.89 -6.57 6.94
N ALA A 54 -9.94 -7.55 7.84
CA ALA A 54 -10.39 -8.90 7.51
C ALA A 54 -11.86 -8.92 7.07
N MET A 55 -12.73 -8.19 7.75
CA MET A 55 -14.15 -8.07 7.36
C MET A 55 -14.33 -7.43 5.98
N ILE A 56 -13.60 -6.34 5.69
CA ILE A 56 -13.67 -5.66 4.39
C ILE A 56 -13.15 -6.57 3.27
N ALA A 57 -12.05 -7.28 3.50
CA ALA A 57 -11.52 -8.22 2.52
C ALA A 57 -12.47 -9.39 2.27
N ALA A 58 -13.06 -9.95 3.32
CA ALA A 58 -14.04 -11.02 3.21
C ALA A 58 -15.30 -10.58 2.43
N ALA A 59 -15.77 -9.35 2.63
CA ALA A 59 -16.88 -8.79 1.86
C ALA A 59 -16.55 -8.62 0.36
N ALA A 60 -15.27 -8.59 0.00
CA ALA A 60 -14.77 -8.58 -1.37
C ALA A 60 -14.30 -9.97 -1.85
N ASP A 61 -14.72 -11.04 -1.19
CA ASP A 61 -14.34 -12.43 -1.47
C ASP A 61 -12.82 -12.65 -1.54
N ALA A 62 -12.08 -11.95 -0.67
CA ALA A 62 -10.64 -12.01 -0.60
C ALA A 62 -10.16 -12.48 0.78
N SER A 63 -9.17 -13.39 0.78
CA SER A 63 -8.52 -13.79 2.01
C SER A 63 -7.43 -12.80 2.40
N VAL A 64 -7.33 -12.50 3.70
CA VAL A 64 -6.29 -11.66 4.27
C VAL A 64 -5.68 -12.33 5.50
N LYS A 65 -4.36 -12.34 5.58
CA LYS A 65 -3.63 -12.72 6.78
C LYS A 65 -3.38 -11.49 7.62
N THR A 66 -3.85 -11.49 8.85
CA THR A 66 -3.66 -10.38 9.80
C THR A 66 -2.42 -10.61 10.64
N VAL A 67 -1.58 -9.60 10.77
CA VAL A 67 -0.33 -9.63 11.53
C VAL A 67 -0.27 -8.42 12.46
N LEU A 68 -0.25 -8.65 13.77
CA LEU A 68 0.13 -7.66 14.76
C LEU A 68 1.60 -7.90 15.10
N ARG A 69 2.44 -6.89 14.90
CA ARG A 69 3.88 -7.01 15.11
C ARG A 69 4.36 -5.93 16.06
N TYR A 70 5.20 -6.34 16.98
CA TYR A 70 6.00 -5.44 17.81
C TYR A 70 7.38 -5.29 17.18
N ASP A 71 7.86 -4.06 17.05
CA ASP A 71 9.16 -3.77 16.47
C ASP A 71 9.68 -2.41 16.95
N LEU A 72 10.98 -2.16 16.77
CA LEU A 72 11.64 -0.92 17.19
C LEU A 72 11.05 0.32 16.52
N ASN A 73 10.61 0.19 15.27
CA ASN A 73 9.91 1.23 14.52
C ASN A 73 9.06 0.64 13.40
N ILE A 74 8.17 1.46 12.87
CA ILE A 74 7.19 1.04 11.84
C ILE A 74 7.87 0.52 10.57
N ALA A 75 8.95 1.18 10.10
CA ALA A 75 9.65 0.77 8.89
C ALA A 75 10.28 -0.63 9.04
N GLN A 76 10.93 -0.90 10.17
CA GLN A 76 11.51 -2.22 10.48
C GLN A 76 10.42 -3.30 10.54
N GLY A 77 9.31 -3.03 11.21
CA GLY A 77 8.19 -3.96 11.28
C GLY A 77 7.63 -4.32 9.89
N ILE A 78 7.55 -3.34 8.98
CA ILE A 78 7.15 -3.58 7.59
C ILE A 78 8.18 -4.45 6.87
N ILE A 79 9.48 -4.13 6.99
CA ILE A 79 10.58 -4.86 6.34
C ILE A 79 10.65 -6.30 6.83
N HIS A 80 10.55 -6.53 8.15
CA HIS A 80 10.55 -7.88 8.72
C HIS A 80 9.35 -8.68 8.24
N THR A 81 8.15 -8.08 8.25
CA THR A 81 6.94 -8.74 7.74
C THR A 81 7.05 -9.04 6.23
N GLN A 82 7.61 -8.11 5.46
CA GLN A 82 7.82 -8.31 4.02
C GLN A 82 8.72 -9.53 3.75
N LYS A 83 9.80 -9.71 4.53
CA LYS A 83 10.71 -10.85 4.40
C LYS A 83 10.06 -12.15 4.85
N GLU A 84 9.39 -12.14 6.01
CA GLU A 84 8.75 -13.32 6.63
C GLU A 84 7.65 -13.91 5.73
N TYR A 85 6.84 -13.06 5.11
CA TYR A 85 5.71 -13.49 4.27
C TYR A 85 6.02 -13.42 2.77
N ALA A 86 7.28 -13.19 2.38
CA ALA A 86 7.71 -13.05 0.99
C ALA A 86 6.88 -12.04 0.17
N VAL A 87 6.43 -10.95 0.82
CA VAL A 87 5.58 -9.93 0.20
C VAL A 87 6.31 -9.26 -0.97
N THR A 88 5.64 -9.10 -2.09
CA THR A 88 6.20 -8.54 -3.34
C THR A 88 5.89 -7.06 -3.52
N ASP A 89 4.83 -6.57 -2.87
CA ASP A 89 4.33 -5.21 -3.00
C ASP A 89 3.87 -4.68 -1.64
N ILE A 90 4.18 -3.42 -1.36
CA ILE A 90 3.82 -2.76 -0.11
C ILE A 90 2.92 -1.58 -0.45
N VAL A 91 1.71 -1.54 0.13
CA VAL A 91 0.78 -0.41 -0.05
C VAL A 91 0.68 0.36 1.27
N ILE A 92 0.99 1.64 1.25
CA ILE A 92 0.98 2.52 2.42
C ILE A 92 -0.05 3.63 2.19
N GLY A 93 -0.95 3.83 3.14
CA GLY A 93 -1.90 4.93 3.14
C GLY A 93 -1.35 6.17 3.84
N LEU A 94 -1.51 7.32 3.20
CA LEU A 94 -1.28 8.61 3.82
C LEU A 94 -2.56 9.12 4.48
N HIS A 95 -2.40 9.78 5.62
CA HIS A 95 -3.51 10.46 6.27
C HIS A 95 -4.03 11.61 5.39
N ARG A 96 -5.35 11.82 5.34
CA ARG A 96 -5.98 12.87 4.51
C ARG A 96 -5.45 14.27 4.77
N LYS A 97 -5.17 14.58 6.05
CA LYS A 97 -4.69 15.90 6.52
C LYS A 97 -3.18 16.12 6.37
N THR A 98 -2.42 15.10 6.01
CA THR A 98 -0.97 15.22 5.90
C THR A 98 -0.58 15.82 4.56
N ASN A 99 0.33 16.80 4.55
CA ASN A 99 0.93 17.30 3.32
C ASN A 99 1.74 16.18 2.66
N LEU A 100 1.63 16.07 1.32
CA LEU A 100 2.36 15.04 0.57
C LEU A 100 3.87 15.18 0.79
N MET A 101 4.39 16.41 0.79
CA MET A 101 5.82 16.69 0.98
C MET A 101 6.33 16.17 2.32
N ASP A 102 5.63 16.46 3.41
CA ASP A 102 6.03 16.01 4.76
C ASP A 102 6.03 14.49 4.91
N SER A 103 5.20 13.80 4.12
CA SER A 103 5.07 12.34 4.14
C SER A 103 6.09 11.63 3.26
N PHE A 104 6.46 12.22 2.12
CA PHE A 104 7.45 11.64 1.20
C PHE A 104 8.87 11.69 1.75
N PHE A 105 9.20 12.76 2.49
CA PHE A 105 10.53 12.98 3.05
C PHE A 105 10.65 12.61 4.53
N GLY A 106 9.66 11.92 5.09
CA GLY A 106 9.71 11.47 6.48
C GLY A 106 10.66 10.31 6.69
N THR A 107 11.31 10.30 7.84
CA THR A 107 12.29 9.26 8.27
C THR A 107 11.76 7.82 8.07
N MET A 108 10.47 7.60 8.26
CA MET A 108 9.85 6.28 8.07
C MET A 108 9.91 5.84 6.61
N THR A 109 9.56 6.72 5.67
CA THR A 109 9.58 6.42 4.23
C THR A 109 11.00 6.22 3.74
N GLU A 110 11.96 7.05 4.15
CA GLU A 110 13.37 6.87 3.81
C GLU A 110 13.92 5.55 4.31
N ASN A 111 13.66 5.19 5.57
CA ASN A 111 14.10 3.92 6.14
C ASN A 111 13.50 2.72 5.41
N LEU A 112 12.24 2.83 5.00
CA LEU A 112 11.58 1.78 4.25
C LEU A 112 12.19 1.64 2.84
N LEU A 113 12.42 2.75 2.11
CA LEU A 113 13.05 2.74 0.80
C LEU A 113 14.46 2.18 0.82
N LYS A 114 15.25 2.48 1.86
CA LYS A 114 16.59 1.93 2.06
C LYS A 114 16.59 0.46 2.48
N GLY A 115 15.54 0.01 3.17
CA GLY A 115 15.46 -1.32 3.79
C GLY A 115 14.83 -2.41 2.94
N THR A 116 14.23 -2.08 1.80
CA THR A 116 13.61 -3.07 0.90
C THR A 116 13.81 -2.72 -0.57
N ASN A 117 13.89 -3.76 -1.40
CA ASN A 117 13.90 -3.65 -2.87
C ASN A 117 12.51 -3.97 -3.49
N ARG A 118 11.47 -3.99 -2.65
CA ARG A 118 10.10 -4.27 -3.11
C ARG A 118 9.42 -3.00 -3.58
N GLN A 119 8.45 -3.18 -4.45
CA GLN A 119 7.63 -2.05 -4.91
C GLN A 119 6.83 -1.48 -3.73
N ILE A 120 6.90 -0.17 -3.57
CA ILE A 120 6.14 0.57 -2.56
C ILE A 120 5.16 1.47 -3.29
N MET A 121 3.88 1.33 -2.99
CA MET A 121 2.84 2.25 -3.42
C MET A 121 2.40 3.09 -2.24
N ILE A 122 2.56 4.40 -2.35
CA ILE A 122 2.09 5.36 -1.37
C ILE A 122 0.80 5.97 -1.90
N ALA A 123 -0.31 5.78 -1.18
CA ALA A 123 -1.63 6.19 -1.63
C ALA A 123 -2.25 7.23 -0.69
N LYS A 124 -2.65 8.39 -1.23
CA LYS A 124 -3.49 9.37 -0.55
C LYS A 124 -4.91 9.26 -1.10
N LEU A 125 -5.75 8.53 -0.38
CA LEU A 125 -7.09 8.19 -0.83
C LEU A 125 -8.10 9.22 -0.30
N LEU A 126 -8.54 10.13 -1.16
CA LEU A 126 -9.49 11.19 -0.85
C LEU A 126 -10.93 10.80 -1.17
N MET A 127 -11.11 9.80 -2.02
CA MET A 127 -12.40 9.25 -2.45
C MET A 127 -12.32 7.73 -2.59
N PRO A 128 -13.43 7.00 -2.61
CA PRO A 128 -13.45 5.58 -2.87
C PRO A 128 -12.82 5.25 -4.23
N VAL A 129 -11.94 4.24 -4.28
CA VAL A 129 -11.17 3.90 -5.49
C VAL A 129 -12.07 3.48 -6.65
N ASN A 130 -13.20 2.83 -6.38
CA ASN A 130 -14.20 2.41 -7.37
C ASN A 130 -14.95 3.57 -8.04
N THR A 131 -14.80 4.81 -7.55
CA THR A 131 -15.40 6.00 -8.16
C THR A 131 -14.48 6.67 -9.19
N LEU A 132 -13.26 6.22 -9.34
CA LEU A 132 -12.30 6.77 -10.31
C LEU A 132 -12.80 6.55 -11.74
N ARG A 133 -12.72 7.61 -12.56
CA ARG A 133 -13.13 7.59 -13.98
C ARG A 133 -11.94 7.73 -14.94
N ARG A 134 -10.83 8.17 -14.43
CA ARG A 134 -9.60 8.39 -15.20
C ARG A 134 -8.38 8.26 -14.29
N ILE A 135 -7.33 7.65 -14.79
CA ILE A 135 -6.02 7.59 -14.16
C ILE A 135 -5.08 8.42 -15.03
N VAL A 136 -4.40 9.37 -14.42
CA VAL A 136 -3.37 10.19 -15.06
C VAL A 136 -2.04 9.84 -14.41
N VAL A 137 -1.07 9.49 -15.24
CA VAL A 137 0.25 9.02 -14.80
C VAL A 137 1.31 9.99 -15.33
N ALA A 138 2.02 10.67 -14.46
CA ALA A 138 3.24 11.39 -14.83
C ALA A 138 4.40 10.40 -14.74
N VAL A 139 5.05 10.16 -15.87
CA VAL A 139 6.18 9.25 -15.98
C VAL A 139 7.46 10.07 -15.89
N PRO A 140 8.36 9.81 -14.91
CA PRO A 140 9.63 10.54 -14.82
C PRO A 140 10.55 10.13 -15.97
N ASP A 141 11.50 11.01 -16.29
CA ASP A 141 12.53 10.77 -17.28
C ASP A 141 13.29 9.48 -16.98
N LYS A 142 13.56 8.71 -18.02
CA LYS A 142 14.32 7.45 -17.94
C LYS A 142 13.67 6.38 -17.07
N ALA A 143 12.36 6.49 -16.80
CA ALA A 143 11.63 5.50 -15.98
C ALA A 143 11.70 4.09 -16.59
N GLU A 144 11.82 3.96 -17.92
CA GLU A 144 11.89 2.69 -18.64
C GLU A 144 13.14 1.88 -18.29
N TYR A 145 14.20 2.54 -17.78
CA TYR A 145 15.43 1.86 -17.31
C TYR A 145 15.31 1.34 -15.86
N GLU A 146 14.26 1.74 -15.13
CA GLU A 146 14.04 1.28 -13.77
C GLU A 146 13.53 -0.16 -13.73
N LYS A 147 14.12 -1.00 -12.88
CA LYS A 147 13.78 -2.43 -12.75
C LYS A 147 12.29 -2.69 -12.48
N GLY A 148 11.59 -1.76 -11.88
CA GLY A 148 10.17 -1.86 -11.53
C GLY A 148 9.21 -1.35 -12.59
N PHE A 149 9.70 -0.73 -13.67
CA PHE A 149 8.90 0.00 -14.65
C PHE A 149 7.75 -0.82 -15.24
N LEU A 150 8.04 -1.95 -15.86
CA LEU A 150 7.02 -2.82 -16.46
C LEU A 150 6.01 -3.34 -15.44
N LYS A 151 6.45 -3.56 -14.20
CA LYS A 151 5.59 -4.06 -13.14
C LYS A 151 4.54 -3.01 -12.75
N TRP A 152 4.95 -1.79 -12.38
CA TRP A 152 4.00 -0.76 -11.95
C TRP A 152 3.12 -0.29 -13.12
N MET A 153 3.66 -0.19 -14.33
CA MET A 153 2.87 0.14 -15.52
C MET A 153 1.77 -0.90 -15.76
N THR A 154 2.13 -2.19 -15.72
CA THR A 154 1.15 -3.28 -15.86
C THR A 154 0.08 -3.24 -14.76
N GLN A 155 0.45 -2.91 -13.53
CA GLN A 155 -0.50 -2.78 -12.42
C GLN A 155 -1.48 -1.61 -12.65
N LEU A 156 -1.00 -0.45 -13.09
CA LEU A 156 -1.86 0.70 -13.42
C LEU A 156 -2.82 0.41 -14.57
N CYS A 157 -2.34 -0.22 -15.65
CA CYS A 157 -3.19 -0.65 -16.76
C CYS A 157 -4.26 -1.65 -16.31
N ARG A 158 -3.91 -2.59 -15.41
CA ARG A 158 -4.86 -3.54 -14.84
C ARG A 158 -5.92 -2.85 -13.98
N MET A 159 -5.50 -1.89 -13.15
CA MET A 159 -6.43 -1.08 -12.37
C MET A 159 -7.40 -0.32 -13.29
N GLY A 160 -6.89 0.30 -14.36
CA GLY A 160 -7.72 0.97 -15.36
C GLY A 160 -8.76 0.02 -15.98
N LYS A 161 -8.33 -1.20 -16.32
CA LYS A 161 -9.24 -2.23 -16.86
C LYS A 161 -10.32 -2.66 -15.84
N GLN A 162 -9.95 -2.89 -14.58
CA GLN A 162 -10.89 -3.28 -13.54
C GLN A 162 -11.90 -2.17 -13.21
N LEU A 163 -11.46 -0.92 -13.25
CA LEU A 163 -12.30 0.25 -13.00
C LEU A 163 -13.11 0.69 -14.23
N GLY A 164 -12.86 0.11 -15.40
CA GLY A 164 -13.47 0.56 -16.66
C GLY A 164 -13.09 2.00 -17.02
N CYS A 165 -11.91 2.47 -16.58
CA CYS A 165 -11.47 3.84 -16.79
C CYS A 165 -10.27 3.94 -17.74
N ARG A 166 -10.06 5.14 -18.30
CA ARG A 166 -8.92 5.42 -19.18
C ARG A 166 -7.67 5.71 -18.33
N VAL A 167 -6.53 5.21 -18.81
CA VAL A 167 -5.21 5.52 -18.25
C VAL A 167 -4.46 6.38 -19.27
N HIS A 168 -4.02 7.56 -18.84
CA HIS A 168 -3.25 8.49 -19.66
C HIS A 168 -1.84 8.61 -19.07
N PHE A 169 -0.84 8.31 -19.88
CA PHE A 169 0.56 8.48 -19.52
C PHE A 169 1.08 9.78 -20.11
N PHE A 170 1.71 10.59 -19.30
CA PHE A 170 2.44 11.79 -19.69
C PHE A 170 3.92 11.53 -19.40
N ALA A 171 4.72 11.57 -20.45
CA ALA A 171 6.15 11.39 -20.41
C ALA A 171 6.83 12.54 -21.18
N THR A 172 8.11 12.74 -20.97
CA THR A 172 8.92 13.61 -21.82
C THR A 172 9.21 12.93 -23.15
N GLU A 173 9.65 13.70 -24.16
CA GLU A 173 9.97 13.14 -25.50
C GLU A 173 11.09 12.10 -25.47
N ASP A 174 11.91 12.12 -24.42
CA ASP A 174 13.05 11.21 -24.23
C ASP A 174 12.72 9.96 -23.41
N THR A 175 11.43 9.69 -23.15
CA THR A 175 10.97 8.55 -22.32
C THR A 175 10.25 7.50 -23.14
#